data_a0d48abc83886ee3f79821a6a630622b
#
_entry.id   a0d48abc83886ee3f79821a6a630622b
#
_cell.length_a   1.000
_cell.length_b   1.000
_cell.length_c   1.000
_cell.angle_alpha   90.00
_cell.angle_beta   90.00
_cell.angle_gamma   90.00
#
_symmetry.space_group_name_H-M   'P 1'
#
loop_
_entity.id
_entity.type
_entity.pdbx_description
1 polymer ?
#
loop_
_entity_poly.entity_id
_entity_poly.type
_entity_poly.pdbx_seq_one_letter_code
_entity_poly.pdbx_strand_id
1 'polypeptide(L)'
;SCVMAWNALSNQGNTVDKVLSFTRGRVPLLISMPHPGLHLTPAVRDGLVDEAVSLPDTDWHIPRLYDFASDLGASVLSAEYSRFVIDLNRPSDDTPLYAGATTGLFPSTLFEGDPLFKEGQAPSKEERATYLEKIWTPYHETLRGELERLRAEFGYALLFDAHSIRGHIPHLFDGRLPDFNLGTFNGASCDEALAQRLDTTCAAAKNYSHVLNGRFKGGHITRHYGDPANHIHAVQLELAQSTYMDEFVPFHYRPDLAEPTQVVLKGLLEEMIAWGREKYGK
;
A
#
# COMPACT_ATOMS: atom_id res chain seq x y z
N SER A 1 -5.68 -3.93 30.83
CA SER A 1 -4.69 -4.63 30.01
C SER A 1 -4.97 -4.35 28.53
N CYS A 2 -4.00 -4.49 27.69
CA CYS A 2 -4.09 -4.25 26.24
C CYS A 2 -5.19 -5.10 25.58
N VAL A 3 -5.37 -6.32 26.05
CA VAL A 3 -6.40 -7.26 25.60
C VAL A 3 -7.80 -6.72 25.94
N MET A 4 -7.95 -6.06 27.09
CA MET A 4 -9.24 -5.46 27.48
C MET A 4 -9.57 -4.22 26.64
N ALA A 5 -8.57 -3.41 26.29
CA ALA A 5 -8.77 -2.25 25.40
C ALA A 5 -9.17 -2.70 23.98
N TRP A 6 -8.56 -3.77 23.47
CA TRP A 6 -8.92 -4.35 22.20
C TRP A 6 -10.32 -4.95 22.21
N ASN A 7 -10.65 -5.71 23.27
CA ASN A 7 -11.98 -6.30 23.43
C ASN A 7 -13.08 -5.24 23.65
N ALA A 8 -12.74 -4.09 24.26
CA ALA A 8 -13.67 -2.98 24.41
C ALA A 8 -13.95 -2.29 23.06
N LEU A 9 -12.99 -2.28 22.14
CA LEU A 9 -13.21 -1.83 20.78
C LEU A 9 -14.08 -2.81 19.99
N SER A 10 -13.88 -4.11 20.22
CA SER A 10 -14.64 -5.17 19.55
C SER A 10 -16.10 -5.25 20.02
N ASN A 11 -16.40 -4.80 21.21
CA ASN A 11 -17.75 -4.87 21.79
C ASN A 11 -18.64 -3.66 21.46
N GLN A 12 -18.18 -2.68 20.71
CA GLN A 12 -18.98 -1.50 20.37
C GLN A 12 -19.88 -1.68 19.12
N GLY A 13 -20.10 -2.91 18.66
CA GLY A 13 -21.11 -3.23 17.64
C GLY A 13 -20.91 -2.54 16.29
N ASN A 14 -19.75 -1.99 16.02
CA ASN A 14 -19.39 -1.34 14.78
C ASN A 14 -18.27 -2.09 14.07
N THR A 15 -18.10 -1.81 12.80
CA THR A 15 -17.01 -2.23 11.90
C THR A 15 -15.58 -2.08 12.46
N VAL A 16 -15.44 -1.69 13.72
CA VAL A 16 -14.17 -1.46 14.44
C VAL A 16 -13.36 -2.73 14.61
N ASP A 17 -14.01 -3.92 14.57
CA ASP A 17 -13.35 -5.21 14.64
C ASP A 17 -12.68 -5.61 13.34
N LYS A 18 -13.04 -4.93 12.28
CA LYS A 18 -12.56 -5.23 10.95
C LYS A 18 -11.20 -4.62 10.76
N VAL A 19 -10.18 -5.47 10.63
CA VAL A 19 -8.80 -5.01 10.42
C VAL A 19 -8.42 -4.90 8.95
N LEU A 20 -9.19 -5.55 8.08
CA LEU A 20 -8.97 -5.56 6.65
C LEU A 20 -10.28 -5.75 5.88
N SER A 21 -10.27 -5.38 4.61
CA SER A 21 -11.29 -5.76 3.62
C SER A 21 -10.64 -6.65 2.59
N PHE A 22 -11.31 -7.75 2.25
CA PHE A 22 -10.82 -8.67 1.23
C PHE A 22 -11.95 -9.10 0.31
N THR A 23 -11.71 -8.97 -1.01
CA THR A 23 -12.61 -9.47 -2.05
C THR A 23 -11.82 -10.43 -2.92
N ARG A 24 -12.27 -11.68 -2.96
CA ARG A 24 -11.66 -12.71 -3.78
C ARG A 24 -12.02 -12.50 -5.24
N GLY A 25 -11.02 -12.56 -6.12
CA GLY A 25 -11.19 -12.41 -7.56
C GLY A 25 -11.14 -13.76 -8.31
N ARG A 26 -11.14 -13.65 -9.64
CA ARG A 26 -11.17 -14.80 -10.55
C ARG A 26 -9.99 -14.84 -11.53
N VAL A 27 -9.09 -13.87 -11.48
CA VAL A 27 -7.85 -13.84 -12.29
C VAL A 27 -6.65 -13.87 -11.34
N PRO A 28 -5.45 -14.27 -11.79
CA PRO A 28 -4.29 -14.45 -10.91
C PRO A 28 -3.60 -13.14 -10.54
N LEU A 29 -4.37 -12.13 -10.15
CA LEU A 29 -3.88 -10.81 -9.72
C LEU A 29 -4.48 -10.45 -8.39
N LEU A 30 -3.62 -10.13 -7.41
CA LEU A 30 -3.98 -9.55 -6.12
C LEU A 30 -3.50 -8.11 -6.06
N ILE A 31 -4.42 -7.20 -5.71
CA ILE A 31 -4.08 -5.81 -5.41
C ILE A 31 -4.07 -5.66 -3.89
N SER A 32 -2.94 -5.20 -3.35
CA SER A 32 -2.75 -4.92 -1.93
C SER A 32 -2.72 -3.42 -1.71
N MET A 33 -3.49 -2.95 -0.73
CA MET A 33 -3.61 -1.55 -0.34
C MET A 33 -3.34 -1.43 1.16
N PRO A 34 -2.05 -1.34 1.58
CA PRO A 34 -1.72 -1.39 3.01
C PRO A 34 -1.90 -0.07 3.75
N HIS A 35 -2.03 1.06 3.07
CA HIS A 35 -1.94 2.38 3.68
C HIS A 35 -3.16 3.32 3.54
N PRO A 36 -4.35 2.90 3.05
CA PRO A 36 -5.50 3.80 2.98
C PRO A 36 -6.37 3.79 4.24
N GLY A 37 -6.06 2.96 5.22
CA GLY A 37 -6.85 2.79 6.43
C GLY A 37 -6.93 4.08 7.26
N LEU A 38 -8.10 4.33 7.85
CA LEU A 38 -8.37 5.53 8.63
C LEU A 38 -8.66 5.24 10.11
N HIS A 39 -8.86 3.97 10.47
CA HIS A 39 -9.19 3.60 11.84
C HIS A 39 -7.98 3.77 12.75
N LEU A 40 -8.20 4.33 13.93
CA LEU A 40 -7.19 4.52 14.97
C LEU A 40 -7.61 3.74 16.22
N THR A 41 -6.62 3.14 16.89
CA THR A 41 -6.86 2.66 18.25
C THR A 41 -6.93 3.86 19.20
N PRO A 42 -7.62 3.74 20.37
CA PRO A 42 -7.71 4.86 21.30
C PRO A 42 -6.36 5.41 21.73
N ALA A 43 -5.38 4.54 21.99
CA ALA A 43 -4.05 4.97 22.41
C ALA A 43 -3.35 5.79 21.32
N VAL A 44 -3.43 5.38 20.06
CA VAL A 44 -2.87 6.14 18.95
C VAL A 44 -3.60 7.49 18.80
N ARG A 45 -4.92 7.45 18.72
CA ARG A 45 -5.75 8.65 18.54
C ARG A 45 -5.45 9.71 19.59
N ASP A 46 -5.42 9.30 20.86
CA ASP A 46 -5.26 10.24 21.98
C ASP A 46 -3.82 10.77 22.09
N GLY A 47 -2.85 10.04 21.56
CA GLY A 47 -1.43 10.43 21.61
C GLY A 47 -0.94 11.26 20.43
N LEU A 48 -1.69 11.35 19.31
CA LEU A 48 -1.24 12.08 18.13
C LEU A 48 -1.06 13.58 18.40
N VAL A 49 -0.01 14.15 17.82
CA VAL A 49 0.13 15.62 17.75
C VAL A 49 -0.98 16.22 16.86
N ASP A 50 -1.28 17.50 17.03
CA ASP A 50 -2.38 18.15 16.29
C ASP A 50 -2.23 18.02 14.77
N GLU A 51 -1.01 18.16 14.26
CA GLU A 51 -0.72 18.05 12.83
C GLU A 51 -1.00 16.67 12.25
N ALA A 52 -1.00 15.64 13.10
CA ALA A 52 -1.24 14.25 12.68
C ALA A 52 -2.72 13.87 12.68
N VAL A 53 -3.59 14.65 13.30
CA VAL A 53 -5.02 14.31 13.46
C VAL A 53 -5.75 14.18 12.12
N SER A 54 -5.34 14.96 11.12
CA SER A 54 -5.90 14.87 9.76
C SER A 54 -5.39 13.65 8.96
N LEU A 55 -4.49 12.84 9.54
CA LEU A 55 -3.88 11.66 8.93
C LEU A 55 -3.19 12.00 7.58
N PRO A 56 -2.27 12.96 7.56
CA PRO A 56 -1.74 13.52 6.30
C PRO A 56 -0.92 12.53 5.48
N ASP A 57 -0.38 11.47 6.10
CA ASP A 57 0.47 10.49 5.44
C ASP A 57 -0.31 9.28 4.91
N THR A 58 -1.63 9.35 4.91
CA THR A 58 -2.50 8.30 4.39
C THR A 58 -2.44 8.24 2.86
N ASP A 59 -2.49 7.03 2.31
CA ASP A 59 -2.73 6.81 0.88
C ASP A 59 -4.22 7.03 0.61
N TRP A 60 -4.61 8.31 0.58
CA TRP A 60 -6.00 8.72 0.52
C TRP A 60 -6.72 8.18 -0.71
N HIS A 61 -7.93 7.70 -0.52
CA HIS A 61 -8.86 7.32 -1.59
C HIS A 61 -8.38 6.20 -2.52
N ILE A 62 -7.34 5.48 -2.16
CA ILE A 62 -6.82 4.39 -3.01
C ILE A 62 -7.88 3.33 -3.32
N PRO A 63 -8.72 2.87 -2.38
CA PRO A 63 -9.78 1.92 -2.73
C PRO A 63 -10.78 2.48 -3.75
N ARG A 64 -11.12 3.76 -3.66
CA ARG A 64 -12.00 4.42 -4.62
C ARG A 64 -11.33 4.57 -6.00
N LEU A 65 -10.06 4.95 -6.01
CA LEU A 65 -9.29 5.13 -7.24
C LEU A 65 -9.18 3.83 -8.04
N TYR A 66 -9.07 2.69 -7.35
CA TYR A 66 -8.97 1.36 -7.95
C TYR A 66 -10.32 0.61 -7.96
N ASP A 67 -11.46 1.30 -7.90
CA ASP A 67 -12.77 0.68 -7.82
C ASP A 67 -13.12 -0.23 -9.03
N PHE A 68 -12.45 0.00 -10.17
CA PHE A 68 -12.59 -0.83 -11.37
C PHE A 68 -11.90 -2.20 -11.26
N ALA A 69 -11.08 -2.44 -10.23
CA ALA A 69 -10.28 -3.66 -10.11
C ALA A 69 -11.14 -4.92 -10.02
N SER A 70 -12.27 -4.85 -9.34
CA SER A 70 -13.22 -5.97 -9.25
C SER A 70 -13.78 -6.37 -10.62
N ASP A 71 -14.05 -5.43 -11.49
CA ASP A 71 -14.54 -5.68 -12.85
C ASP A 71 -13.48 -6.40 -13.71
N LEU A 72 -12.21 -6.18 -13.43
CA LEU A 72 -11.11 -6.91 -14.06
C LEU A 72 -10.97 -8.34 -13.51
N GLY A 73 -11.65 -8.65 -12.43
CA GLY A 73 -11.56 -9.94 -11.75
C GLY A 73 -10.39 -10.07 -10.78
N ALA A 74 -9.71 -8.99 -10.46
CA ALA A 74 -8.63 -9.01 -9.48
C ALA A 74 -9.15 -9.26 -8.06
N SER A 75 -8.34 -9.92 -7.24
CA SER A 75 -8.55 -9.94 -5.80
C SER A 75 -8.07 -8.62 -5.21
N VAL A 76 -8.77 -8.10 -4.20
CA VAL A 76 -8.44 -6.82 -3.57
C VAL A 76 -8.38 -6.97 -2.06
N LEU A 77 -7.25 -6.59 -1.48
CA LEU A 77 -7.00 -6.59 -0.03
C LEU A 77 -6.67 -5.16 0.40
N SER A 78 -7.40 -4.64 1.38
CA SER A 78 -7.21 -3.27 1.86
C SER A 78 -7.16 -3.20 3.38
N ALA A 79 -6.24 -2.40 3.92
CA ALA A 79 -6.14 -2.15 5.35
C ALA A 79 -7.25 -1.23 5.82
N GLU A 80 -7.81 -1.51 7.01
CA GLU A 80 -8.81 -0.66 7.68
C GLU A 80 -8.16 0.27 8.70
N TYR A 81 -7.05 -0.13 9.31
CA TYR A 81 -6.35 0.70 10.29
C TYR A 81 -5.30 1.60 9.63
N SER A 82 -5.16 2.80 10.20
CA SER A 82 -4.16 3.78 9.76
C SER A 82 -2.75 3.23 9.89
N ARG A 83 -1.89 3.62 8.97
CA ARG A 83 -0.46 3.37 9.05
C ARG A 83 0.19 3.96 10.31
N PHE A 84 -0.47 4.90 10.97
CA PHE A 84 -0.01 5.46 12.25
C PHE A 84 -0.17 4.48 13.40
N VAL A 85 -1.00 3.46 13.25
CA VAL A 85 -1.15 2.38 14.24
C VAL A 85 -0.03 1.36 14.07
N ILE A 86 0.12 0.86 12.86
CA ILE A 86 1.17 -0.08 12.46
C ILE A 86 1.32 -0.02 10.94
N ASP A 87 2.55 -0.01 10.46
CA ASP A 87 2.83 0.02 9.02
C ASP A 87 2.90 -1.40 8.46
N LEU A 88 1.88 -1.78 7.71
CA LEU A 88 1.76 -3.11 7.12
C LEU A 88 2.78 -3.36 5.99
N ASN A 89 3.42 -2.32 5.50
CA ASN A 89 4.46 -2.42 4.48
C ASN A 89 5.87 -2.36 5.08
N ARG A 90 6.00 -2.89 6.30
CA ARG A 90 7.26 -3.08 6.99
C ARG A 90 7.33 -4.50 7.52
N PRO A 91 8.53 -5.09 7.64
CA PRO A 91 8.67 -6.42 8.23
C PRO A 91 8.27 -6.42 9.71
N SER A 92 7.75 -7.56 10.18
CA SER A 92 7.26 -7.70 11.56
C SER A 92 8.35 -7.53 12.62
N ASP A 93 9.61 -7.71 12.26
CA ASP A 93 10.77 -7.51 13.15
C ASP A 93 11.35 -6.11 13.08
N ASP A 94 10.73 -5.22 12.29
CA ASP A 94 11.13 -3.82 12.09
C ASP A 94 12.54 -3.65 11.51
N THR A 95 13.04 -4.64 10.78
CA THR A 95 14.32 -4.52 10.07
C THR A 95 14.25 -3.36 9.05
N PRO A 96 15.21 -2.41 9.07
CA PRO A 96 15.21 -1.30 8.13
C PRO A 96 15.33 -1.78 6.68
N LEU A 97 14.49 -1.21 5.79
CA LEU A 97 14.52 -1.49 4.34
C LEU A 97 15.40 -0.50 3.57
N TYR A 98 15.55 0.71 4.10
CA TYR A 98 16.24 1.81 3.43
C TYR A 98 17.28 2.42 4.35
N ALA A 99 18.36 2.95 3.76
CA ALA A 99 19.24 3.89 4.42
C ALA A 99 18.65 5.30 4.34
N GLY A 100 18.83 6.12 5.37
CA GLY A 100 18.37 7.51 5.40
C GLY A 100 16.99 7.71 6.00
N ALA A 101 16.33 8.81 5.63
CA ALA A 101 15.05 9.21 6.21
C ALA A 101 13.92 8.26 5.77
N THR A 102 13.36 7.53 6.74
CA THR A 102 12.24 6.61 6.53
C THR A 102 11.50 6.39 7.85
N THR A 103 10.29 5.85 7.77
CA THR A 103 9.51 5.42 8.94
C THR A 103 9.63 3.91 9.13
N GLY A 104 9.47 3.44 10.36
CA GLY A 104 9.51 2.02 10.71
C GLY A 104 8.13 1.38 10.82
N LEU A 105 8.11 0.16 11.37
CA LEU A 105 6.88 -0.61 11.63
C LEU A 105 5.89 0.17 12.50
N PHE A 106 6.39 0.86 13.53
CA PHE A 106 5.62 1.77 14.37
C PHE A 106 6.15 3.19 14.15
N PRO A 107 5.55 3.96 13.22
CA PRO A 107 6.06 5.29 12.90
C PRO A 107 6.15 6.20 14.13
N SER A 108 7.26 6.91 14.28
CA SER A 108 7.49 7.91 15.33
C SER A 108 7.49 9.32 14.78
N THR A 109 7.52 9.48 13.47
CA THR A 109 7.52 10.79 12.79
C THR A 109 6.49 10.82 11.67
N LEU A 110 6.03 12.03 11.36
CA LEU A 110 5.34 12.33 10.11
C LEU A 110 6.35 12.32 8.94
N PHE A 111 5.87 12.22 7.72
CA PHE A 111 6.73 12.31 6.52
C PHE A 111 7.51 13.63 6.47
N GLU A 112 6.94 14.71 7.01
CA GLU A 112 7.61 16.02 7.09
C GLU A 112 8.75 16.05 8.13
N GLY A 113 8.91 15.00 8.94
CA GLY A 113 9.98 14.87 9.91
C GLY A 113 9.62 15.22 11.35
N ASP A 114 8.47 15.85 11.59
CA ASP A 114 8.01 16.20 12.95
C ASP A 114 7.57 14.95 13.71
N PRO A 115 7.64 14.99 15.07
CA PRO A 115 7.16 13.89 15.88
C PRO A 115 5.68 13.57 15.64
N LEU A 116 5.35 12.28 15.60
CA LEU A 116 3.97 11.81 15.40
C LEU A 116 3.14 11.91 16.69
N PHE A 117 3.75 11.63 17.83
CA PHE A 117 3.08 11.59 19.12
C PHE A 117 3.54 12.74 20.02
N LYS A 118 2.62 13.19 20.88
CA LYS A 118 2.94 14.07 21.99
C LYS A 118 3.94 13.38 22.90
N GLU A 119 4.80 14.15 23.57
CA GLU A 119 5.85 13.61 24.44
C GLU A 119 5.27 12.64 25.48
N GLY A 120 5.84 11.44 25.54
CA GLY A 120 5.42 10.39 26.46
C GLY A 120 4.08 9.73 26.15
N GLN A 121 3.46 10.01 24.98
CA GLN A 121 2.12 9.56 24.66
C GLN A 121 2.06 8.56 23.49
N ALA A 122 3.19 8.05 23.03
CA ALA A 122 3.19 6.95 22.09
C ALA A 122 2.59 5.68 22.75
N PRO A 123 1.97 4.79 21.96
CA PRO A 123 1.47 3.52 22.50
C PRO A 123 2.54 2.72 23.22
N SER A 124 2.14 1.97 24.24
CA SER A 124 3.03 1.11 25.00
C SER A 124 3.55 -0.05 24.13
N LYS A 125 4.61 -0.67 24.61
CA LYS A 125 5.17 -1.88 23.98
C LYS A 125 4.15 -3.01 23.91
N GLU A 126 3.34 -3.16 24.96
CA GLU A 126 2.27 -4.18 25.06
C GLU A 126 1.17 -3.91 24.03
N GLU A 127 0.76 -2.66 23.88
CA GLU A 127 -0.23 -2.28 22.85
C GLU A 127 0.29 -2.54 21.45
N ARG A 128 1.54 -2.18 21.18
CA ARG A 128 2.17 -2.42 19.90
C ARG A 128 2.30 -3.91 19.56
N ALA A 129 2.57 -4.76 20.56
CA ALA A 129 2.54 -6.21 20.40
C ALA A 129 1.14 -6.71 20.00
N THR A 130 0.10 -6.11 20.54
CA THR A 130 -1.29 -6.41 20.16
C THR A 130 -1.58 -5.97 18.71
N TYR A 131 -1.09 -4.81 18.30
CA TYR A 131 -1.25 -4.34 16.91
C TYR A 131 -0.58 -5.29 15.91
N LEU A 132 0.60 -5.78 16.26
CA LEU A 132 1.31 -6.76 15.43
C LEU A 132 0.48 -8.05 15.29
N GLU A 133 -0.02 -8.59 16.39
CA GLU A 133 -0.80 -9.83 16.40
C GLU A 133 -2.17 -9.67 15.71
N LYS A 134 -2.88 -8.57 15.97
CA LYS A 134 -4.29 -8.41 15.58
C LYS A 134 -4.50 -7.67 14.28
N ILE A 135 -3.53 -6.93 13.78
CA ILE A 135 -3.65 -6.12 12.56
C ILE A 135 -2.65 -6.59 11.50
N TRP A 136 -1.37 -6.61 11.82
CA TRP A 136 -0.32 -6.99 10.87
C TRP A 136 -0.45 -8.45 10.44
N THR A 137 -0.54 -9.35 11.40
CA THR A 137 -0.56 -10.79 11.12
C THR A 137 -1.76 -11.21 10.28
N PRO A 138 -3.01 -10.82 10.58
CA PRO A 138 -4.15 -11.17 9.71
C PRO A 138 -4.03 -10.63 8.30
N TYR A 139 -3.50 -9.42 8.13
CA TYR A 139 -3.29 -8.84 6.81
C TYR A 139 -2.32 -9.68 5.99
N HIS A 140 -1.17 -10.00 6.56
CA HIS A 140 -0.14 -10.78 5.88
C HIS A 140 -0.52 -12.24 5.67
N GLU A 141 -1.28 -12.84 6.58
CA GLU A 141 -1.84 -14.18 6.39
C GLU A 141 -2.81 -14.21 5.20
N THR A 142 -3.68 -13.20 5.09
CA THR A 142 -4.63 -13.09 3.98
C THR A 142 -3.88 -12.87 2.66
N LEU A 143 -2.89 -11.98 2.64
CA LEU A 143 -2.08 -11.70 1.46
C LEU A 143 -1.36 -12.96 0.98
N ARG A 144 -0.62 -13.62 1.87
CA ARG A 144 0.11 -14.84 1.53
C ARG A 144 -0.82 -15.95 1.09
N GLY A 145 -1.92 -16.16 1.83
CA GLY A 145 -2.90 -17.21 1.49
C GLY A 145 -3.51 -17.02 0.11
N GLU A 146 -3.81 -15.77 -0.27
CA GLU A 146 -4.37 -15.49 -1.59
C GLU A 146 -3.34 -15.71 -2.70
N LEU A 147 -2.10 -15.27 -2.51
CA LEU A 147 -1.03 -15.53 -3.50
C LEU A 147 -0.82 -17.04 -3.70
N GLU A 148 -0.82 -17.81 -2.62
CA GLU A 148 -0.69 -19.27 -2.69
C GLU A 148 -1.89 -19.90 -3.40
N ARG A 149 -3.12 -19.44 -3.11
CA ARG A 149 -4.31 -19.90 -3.80
C ARG A 149 -4.25 -19.64 -5.30
N LEU A 150 -3.89 -18.41 -5.69
CA LEU A 150 -3.77 -18.03 -7.10
C LEU A 150 -2.71 -18.89 -7.81
N ARG A 151 -1.54 -19.05 -7.19
CA ARG A 151 -0.48 -19.86 -7.76
C ARG A 151 -0.89 -21.34 -7.92
N ALA A 152 -1.61 -21.89 -6.94
CA ALA A 152 -2.11 -23.25 -7.01
C ALA A 152 -3.14 -23.43 -8.14
N GLU A 153 -4.02 -22.45 -8.33
CA GLU A 153 -5.07 -22.52 -9.35
C GLU A 153 -4.55 -22.23 -10.77
N PHE A 154 -3.69 -21.21 -10.92
CA PHE A 154 -3.25 -20.73 -12.24
C PHE A 154 -1.81 -21.10 -12.60
N GLY A 155 -1.03 -21.60 -11.65
CA GLY A 155 0.40 -21.88 -11.85
C GLY A 155 1.31 -20.69 -11.60
N TYR A 156 0.76 -19.51 -11.34
CA TYR A 156 1.47 -18.28 -11.02
C TYR A 156 0.56 -17.31 -10.29
N ALA A 157 1.15 -16.29 -9.70
CA ALA A 157 0.41 -15.21 -9.06
C ALA A 157 1.08 -13.85 -9.34
N LEU A 158 0.26 -12.84 -9.51
CA LEU A 158 0.68 -11.45 -9.69
C LEU A 158 0.23 -10.62 -8.51
N LEU A 159 1.13 -9.81 -7.96
CA LEU A 159 0.86 -8.90 -6.86
C LEU A 159 1.13 -7.46 -7.29
N PHE A 160 0.15 -6.60 -7.11
CA PHE A 160 0.26 -5.16 -7.34
C PHE A 160 0.03 -4.44 -6.02
N ASP A 161 1.09 -3.84 -5.45
CA ASP A 161 1.02 -3.10 -4.19
C ASP A 161 0.79 -1.62 -4.50
N ALA A 162 -0.42 -1.14 -4.19
CA ALA A 162 -0.91 0.16 -4.63
C ALA A 162 -0.73 1.20 -3.53
N HIS A 163 0.02 2.26 -3.84
CA HIS A 163 0.36 3.35 -2.93
C HIS A 163 0.16 4.72 -3.57
N SER A 164 0.05 5.74 -2.73
CA SER A 164 0.13 7.12 -3.15
C SER A 164 0.80 7.99 -2.07
N ILE A 165 1.40 9.08 -2.50
CA ILE A 165 2.11 10.00 -1.61
C ILE A 165 2.09 11.41 -2.21
N ARG A 166 2.19 12.44 -1.35
CA ARG A 166 2.33 13.82 -1.81
C ARG A 166 3.55 13.96 -2.72
N GLY A 167 3.43 14.74 -3.78
CA GLY A 167 4.48 14.93 -4.77
C GLY A 167 5.67 15.76 -4.31
N HIS A 168 5.59 16.40 -3.14
CA HIS A 168 6.67 17.22 -2.60
C HIS A 168 6.79 17.03 -1.09
N ILE A 169 7.86 16.32 -0.68
CA ILE A 169 8.17 16.09 0.74
C ILE A 169 9.69 16.23 0.91
N PRO A 170 10.19 17.44 1.19
CA PRO A 170 11.65 17.70 1.25
C PRO A 170 12.41 16.79 2.21
N HIS A 171 11.79 16.36 3.30
CA HIS A 171 12.40 15.46 4.27
C HIS A 171 12.69 14.07 3.69
N LEU A 172 11.93 13.63 2.66
CA LEU A 172 12.05 12.29 2.08
C LEU A 172 12.75 12.28 0.73
N PHE A 173 12.56 13.31 -0.10
CA PHE A 173 13.16 13.37 -1.44
C PHE A 173 13.26 14.82 -1.94
N ASP A 174 14.16 15.04 -2.88
CA ASP A 174 14.35 16.34 -3.50
C ASP A 174 13.32 16.59 -4.61
N GLY A 175 12.86 17.84 -4.72
CA GLY A 175 11.99 18.28 -5.78
C GLY A 175 10.62 17.62 -5.80
N ARG A 176 10.01 17.59 -6.99
CA ARG A 176 8.71 16.97 -7.20
C ARG A 176 8.86 15.53 -7.69
N LEU A 177 8.13 14.62 -7.04
CA LEU A 177 8.07 13.21 -7.42
C LEU A 177 7.44 13.05 -8.81
N PRO A 178 7.94 12.14 -9.68
CA PRO A 178 7.20 11.72 -10.86
C PRO A 178 5.78 11.26 -10.54
N ASP A 179 4.87 11.40 -11.50
CA ASP A 179 3.47 11.01 -11.31
C ASP A 179 3.31 9.52 -11.01
N PHE A 180 3.99 8.68 -11.79
CA PHE A 180 3.96 7.21 -11.67
C PHE A 180 5.34 6.69 -11.32
N ASN A 181 5.47 6.03 -10.17
CA ASN A 181 6.73 5.47 -9.68
C ASN A 181 6.58 3.95 -9.55
N LEU A 182 7.03 3.23 -10.57
CA LEU A 182 7.03 1.77 -10.56
C LEU A 182 8.24 1.24 -9.79
N GLY A 183 8.02 0.27 -8.92
CA GLY A 183 9.07 -0.40 -8.16
C GLY A 183 9.03 -1.90 -8.34
N THR A 184 10.17 -2.48 -8.72
CA THR A 184 10.33 -3.93 -8.91
C THR A 184 11.53 -4.47 -8.13
N PHE A 185 11.94 -3.76 -7.08
CA PHE A 185 13.14 -4.06 -6.29
C PHE A 185 14.36 -4.26 -7.20
N ASN A 186 14.59 -3.29 -8.09
CA ASN A 186 15.66 -3.32 -9.09
C ASN A 186 15.64 -4.60 -9.96
N GLY A 187 14.45 -5.10 -10.28
CA GLY A 187 14.27 -6.28 -11.11
C GLY A 187 14.21 -7.61 -10.35
N ALA A 188 14.32 -7.59 -9.01
CA ALA A 188 14.32 -8.82 -8.22
C ALA A 188 12.90 -9.35 -7.92
N SER A 189 11.87 -8.49 -7.91
CA SER A 189 10.52 -8.89 -7.48
C SER A 189 9.62 -9.41 -8.59
N CYS A 190 9.99 -9.21 -9.85
CA CYS A 190 9.21 -9.72 -10.99
C CYS A 190 10.12 -9.96 -12.20
N ASP A 191 9.57 -10.65 -13.19
CA ASP A 191 10.24 -10.84 -14.49
C ASP A 191 10.49 -9.47 -15.13
N GLU A 192 11.69 -9.29 -15.70
CA GLU A 192 12.07 -8.03 -16.37
C GLU A 192 11.13 -7.69 -17.52
N ALA A 193 10.64 -8.68 -18.25
CA ALA A 193 9.69 -8.46 -19.34
C ALA A 193 8.39 -7.82 -18.85
N LEU A 194 7.92 -8.20 -17.65
CA LEU A 194 6.77 -7.56 -17.02
C LEU A 194 7.09 -6.10 -16.66
N ALA A 195 8.23 -5.86 -16.01
CA ALA A 195 8.65 -4.53 -15.62
C ALA A 195 8.70 -3.59 -16.84
N GLN A 196 9.32 -4.03 -17.94
CA GLN A 196 9.42 -3.25 -19.18
C GLN A 196 8.06 -2.99 -19.83
N ARG A 197 7.16 -3.96 -19.77
CA ARG A 197 5.81 -3.81 -20.30
C ARG A 197 5.03 -2.72 -19.56
N LEU A 198 5.15 -2.67 -18.23
CA LEU A 198 4.50 -1.64 -17.42
C LEU A 198 5.16 -0.27 -17.62
N ASP A 199 6.48 -0.21 -17.73
CA ASP A 199 7.20 1.02 -18.03
C ASP A 199 6.75 1.59 -19.37
N THR A 200 6.62 0.76 -20.41
CA THR A 200 6.11 1.14 -21.72
C THR A 200 4.67 1.69 -21.64
N THR A 201 3.83 1.07 -20.82
CA THR A 201 2.45 1.54 -20.60
C THR A 201 2.43 2.95 -19.99
N CYS A 202 3.28 3.20 -19.00
CA CYS A 202 3.42 4.53 -18.42
C CYS A 202 3.96 5.54 -19.43
N ALA A 203 4.96 5.16 -20.23
CA ALA A 203 5.55 6.02 -21.25
C ALA A 203 4.54 6.43 -22.32
N ALA A 204 3.58 5.58 -22.64
CA ALA A 204 2.51 5.87 -23.59
C ALA A 204 1.51 6.90 -23.06
N ALA A 205 1.40 7.05 -21.76
CA ALA A 205 0.55 8.03 -21.10
C ALA A 205 1.27 9.40 -21.03
N LYS A 206 1.30 10.12 -22.12
CA LYS A 206 2.18 11.28 -22.31
C LYS A 206 1.89 12.48 -21.44
N ASN A 207 0.71 12.54 -20.80
CA ASN A 207 0.36 13.63 -19.89
C ASN A 207 0.93 13.43 -18.49
N TYR A 208 1.59 12.32 -18.23
CA TYR A 208 2.15 11.96 -16.92
C TYR A 208 3.64 11.69 -17.02
N SER A 209 4.36 12.07 -15.98
CA SER A 209 5.75 11.65 -15.79
C SER A 209 5.80 10.28 -15.13
N HIS A 210 6.88 9.53 -15.35
CA HIS A 210 7.05 8.21 -14.76
C HIS A 210 8.52 7.86 -14.58
N VAL A 211 8.78 6.91 -13.72
CA VAL A 211 10.09 6.31 -13.50
C VAL A 211 9.94 4.87 -13.07
N LEU A 212 10.90 4.03 -13.44
CA LEU A 212 11.03 2.65 -12.97
C LEU A 212 12.22 2.55 -12.02
N ASN A 213 11.98 2.09 -10.78
CA ASN A 213 13.01 1.95 -9.75
C ASN A 213 13.79 3.24 -9.46
N GLY A 214 13.07 4.36 -9.38
CA GLY A 214 13.63 5.64 -8.95
C GLY A 214 13.73 5.72 -7.43
N ARG A 215 13.08 6.74 -6.82
CA ARG A 215 13.06 6.90 -5.36
C ARG A 215 12.37 5.73 -4.65
N PHE A 216 11.27 5.21 -5.21
CA PHE A 216 10.48 4.12 -4.63
C PHE A 216 10.67 2.83 -5.43
N LYS A 217 11.56 1.97 -4.92
CA LYS A 217 11.94 0.71 -5.60
C LYS A 217 11.11 -0.49 -5.18
N GLY A 218 10.28 -0.32 -4.17
CA GLY A 218 9.49 -1.36 -3.56
C GLY A 218 9.72 -1.45 -2.06
N GLY A 219 8.62 -1.54 -1.29
CA GLY A 219 8.66 -1.74 0.14
C GLY A 219 8.71 -3.21 0.53
N HIS A 220 8.42 -3.50 1.80
CA HIS A 220 8.47 -4.86 2.33
C HIS A 220 7.60 -5.84 1.54
N ILE A 221 6.35 -5.47 1.24
CA ILE A 221 5.41 -6.37 0.55
C ILE A 221 5.97 -6.79 -0.81
N THR A 222 6.43 -5.85 -1.61
CA THR A 222 7.00 -6.14 -2.92
C THR A 222 8.25 -7.02 -2.83
N ARG A 223 9.15 -6.71 -1.91
CA ARG A 223 10.41 -7.44 -1.73
C ARG A 223 10.20 -8.84 -1.17
N HIS A 224 9.31 -8.95 -0.18
CA HIS A 224 9.10 -10.20 0.55
C HIS A 224 8.30 -11.23 -0.26
N TYR A 225 7.26 -10.79 -0.95
CA TYR A 225 6.36 -11.70 -1.68
C TYR A 225 6.78 -11.93 -3.12
N GLY A 226 7.47 -10.99 -3.76
CA GLY A 226 8.01 -11.18 -5.09
C GLY A 226 9.04 -12.31 -5.10
N ASP A 227 8.78 -13.32 -5.94
CA ASP A 227 9.61 -14.51 -6.03
C ASP A 227 9.45 -15.12 -7.44
N PRO A 228 10.06 -14.47 -8.47
CA PRO A 228 9.86 -14.89 -9.86
C PRO A 228 10.26 -16.34 -10.12
N ALA A 229 11.28 -16.85 -9.43
CA ALA A 229 11.72 -18.25 -9.56
C ALA A 229 10.62 -19.24 -9.17
N ASN A 230 9.70 -18.84 -8.29
CA ASN A 230 8.56 -19.62 -7.86
C ASN A 230 7.23 -19.06 -8.40
N HIS A 231 7.28 -18.33 -9.51
CA HIS A 231 6.13 -17.83 -10.27
C HIS A 231 5.24 -16.85 -9.50
N ILE A 232 5.82 -16.05 -8.62
CA ILE A 232 5.14 -14.92 -7.97
C ILE A 232 5.84 -13.64 -8.38
N HIS A 233 5.12 -12.76 -9.08
CA HIS A 233 5.67 -11.50 -9.58
C HIS A 233 4.99 -10.34 -8.88
N ALA A 234 5.77 -9.50 -8.21
CA ALA A 234 5.27 -8.36 -7.45
C ALA A 234 5.78 -7.05 -8.05
N VAL A 235 4.87 -6.09 -8.17
CA VAL A 235 5.14 -4.73 -8.62
C VAL A 235 4.51 -3.76 -7.64
N GLN A 236 5.23 -2.70 -7.29
CA GLN A 236 4.70 -1.58 -6.51
C GLN A 236 4.46 -0.39 -7.44
N LEU A 237 3.35 0.31 -7.22
CA LEU A 237 3.16 1.64 -7.78
C LEU A 237 3.03 2.64 -6.64
N GLU A 238 3.92 3.64 -6.63
CA GLU A 238 3.79 4.84 -5.81
C GLU A 238 3.31 5.98 -6.71
N LEU A 239 2.07 6.41 -6.51
CA LEU A 239 1.41 7.41 -7.32
C LEU A 239 1.47 8.77 -6.62
N ALA A 240 1.87 9.82 -7.32
CA ALA A 240 1.77 11.17 -6.77
C ALA A 240 0.30 11.55 -6.58
N GLN A 241 -0.07 11.97 -5.37
CA GLN A 241 -1.47 12.24 -5.02
C GLN A 241 -2.11 13.35 -5.86
N SER A 242 -1.32 14.30 -6.35
CA SER A 242 -1.81 15.35 -7.24
C SER A 242 -2.41 14.84 -8.54
N THR A 243 -2.16 13.57 -8.91
CA THR A 243 -2.76 12.97 -10.10
C THR A 243 -4.26 12.70 -9.96
N TYR A 244 -4.81 12.67 -8.72
CA TYR A 244 -6.21 12.31 -8.51
C TYR A 244 -6.90 13.02 -7.34
N MET A 245 -6.18 13.84 -6.54
CA MET A 245 -6.74 14.48 -5.34
C MET A 245 -6.01 15.79 -5.03
N ASP A 246 -6.58 16.56 -4.10
CA ASP A 246 -5.89 17.71 -3.50
C ASP A 246 -4.92 17.21 -2.42
N GLU A 247 -3.68 17.69 -2.46
CA GLU A 247 -2.61 17.27 -1.52
C GLU A 247 -2.61 18.06 -0.20
N PHE A 248 -3.68 18.76 0.10
CA PHE A 248 -3.84 19.57 1.31
C PHE A 248 -5.20 19.28 1.97
N VAL A 249 -5.29 19.54 3.27
CA VAL A 249 -6.53 19.31 4.06
C VAL A 249 -7.72 20.02 3.40
N PRO A 250 -8.85 19.35 3.21
CA PRO A 250 -9.24 18.02 3.70
C PRO A 250 -8.97 16.85 2.72
N PHE A 251 -8.00 16.96 1.84
CA PHE A 251 -7.58 15.90 0.91
C PHE A 251 -8.72 15.43 0.00
N HIS A 252 -9.40 16.35 -0.65
CA HIS A 252 -10.54 16.03 -1.53
C HIS A 252 -10.12 15.14 -2.70
N TYR A 253 -10.87 14.07 -2.91
CA TYR A 253 -10.83 13.31 -4.15
C TYR A 253 -11.32 14.21 -5.29
N ARG A 254 -10.58 14.22 -6.38
CA ARG A 254 -10.88 15.06 -7.55
C ARG A 254 -11.28 14.16 -8.72
N PRO A 255 -12.59 13.90 -8.93
CA PRO A 255 -13.06 13.05 -10.01
C PRO A 255 -12.57 13.49 -11.40
N ASP A 256 -12.43 14.80 -11.61
CA ASP A 256 -11.90 15.38 -12.85
C ASP A 256 -10.45 14.97 -13.13
N LEU A 257 -9.63 14.88 -12.07
CA LEU A 257 -8.24 14.43 -12.17
C LEU A 257 -8.14 12.90 -12.16
N ALA A 258 -8.95 12.25 -11.35
CA ALA A 258 -8.90 10.80 -11.16
C ALA A 258 -9.31 10.02 -12.41
N GLU A 259 -10.29 10.49 -13.15
CA GLU A 259 -10.82 9.78 -14.32
C GLU A 259 -9.74 9.46 -15.37
N PRO A 260 -8.94 10.43 -15.88
CA PRO A 260 -7.85 10.09 -16.77
C PRO A 260 -6.74 9.26 -16.14
N THR A 261 -6.48 9.42 -14.84
CA THR A 261 -5.51 8.60 -14.09
C THR A 261 -5.96 7.15 -14.03
N GLN A 262 -7.25 6.90 -13.80
CA GLN A 262 -7.82 5.55 -13.79
C GLN A 262 -7.64 4.82 -15.11
N VAL A 263 -7.68 5.53 -16.24
CA VAL A 263 -7.41 4.92 -17.56
C VAL A 263 -6.01 4.31 -17.60
N VAL A 264 -5.01 5.03 -17.10
CA VAL A 264 -3.63 4.53 -17.05
C VAL A 264 -3.50 3.37 -16.06
N LEU A 265 -4.09 3.49 -14.87
CA LEU A 265 -4.06 2.43 -13.85
C LEU A 265 -4.71 1.15 -14.36
N LYS A 266 -5.86 1.27 -15.00
CA LYS A 266 -6.53 0.12 -15.61
C LYS A 266 -5.66 -0.52 -16.69
N GLY A 267 -5.01 0.29 -17.51
CA GLY A 267 -4.05 -0.18 -18.52
C GLY A 267 -2.91 -0.97 -17.91
N LEU A 268 -2.33 -0.51 -16.80
CA LEU A 268 -1.27 -1.23 -16.09
C LEU A 268 -1.75 -2.60 -15.61
N LEU A 269 -2.92 -2.67 -14.99
CA LEU A 269 -3.45 -3.94 -14.48
C LEU A 269 -3.82 -4.90 -15.62
N GLU A 270 -4.40 -4.39 -16.69
CA GLU A 270 -4.71 -5.21 -17.88
C GLU A 270 -3.45 -5.77 -18.51
N GLU A 271 -2.38 -4.97 -18.58
CA GLU A 271 -1.09 -5.40 -19.10
C GLU A 271 -0.42 -6.47 -18.22
N MET A 272 -0.55 -6.35 -16.89
CA MET A 272 -0.08 -7.42 -15.99
C MET A 272 -0.81 -8.73 -16.26
N ILE A 273 -2.12 -8.68 -16.33
CA ILE A 273 -2.95 -9.87 -16.59
C ILE A 273 -2.59 -10.48 -17.95
N ALA A 274 -2.46 -9.67 -18.97
CA ALA A 274 -2.11 -10.13 -20.33
C ALA A 274 -0.72 -10.75 -20.36
N TRP A 275 0.25 -10.14 -19.71
CA TRP A 275 1.61 -10.70 -19.62
C TRP A 275 1.61 -12.08 -18.98
N GLY A 276 0.88 -12.24 -17.87
CA GLY A 276 0.79 -13.52 -17.17
C GLY A 276 0.20 -14.62 -18.05
N ARG A 277 -0.90 -14.31 -18.76
CA ARG A 277 -1.52 -15.24 -19.70
C ARG A 277 -0.59 -15.64 -20.84
N GLU A 278 0.13 -14.69 -21.39
CA GLU A 278 1.10 -14.96 -22.47
C GLU A 278 2.23 -15.85 -21.98
N LYS A 279 2.77 -15.57 -20.78
CA LYS A 279 3.89 -16.33 -20.24
C LYS A 279 3.48 -17.72 -19.77
N TYR A 280 2.35 -17.87 -19.12
CA TYR A 280 1.95 -19.11 -18.45
C TYR A 280 0.78 -19.84 -19.12
N GLY A 281 0.11 -19.24 -20.07
CA GLY A 281 -0.98 -19.84 -20.83
C GLY A 281 -2.31 -19.91 -20.10
N LYS A 282 -2.46 -19.17 -18.99
CA LYS A 282 -3.69 -19.22 -18.19
C LYS A 282 -4.13 -17.83 -17.74
#